data_4ae25a42c6458b81948a8bc7d0e4f89a
#
_entry.id   4ae25a42c6458b81948a8bc7d0e4f89a
#
_cell.length_a   1.000
_cell.length_b   1.000
_cell.length_c   1.000
_cell.angle_alpha   90.00
_cell.angle_beta   90.00
_cell.angle_gamma   90.00
#
_symmetry.space_group_name_H-M   'P 1'
#
loop_
_entity.id
_entity.type
_entity.pdbx_description
1 polymer ?
#
loop_
_entity_poly.entity_id
_entity_poly.type
_entity_poly.pdbx_seq_one_letter_code
_entity_poly.pdbx_strand_id
1 'polypeptide(L)'
;VTRRLLAREYLSVVGQLLGPEAQRQAAAPLDTSLNGLDAIGAAELSVSDTGVRTYESSARQAATAASAGLLGRYGGGCVPADKADARCFGEVVTRLGRLLYRRSLDAEEISALVGLGTAAAARLDTFEAALGWVVAAMLESPSFLYRAELGAPALTDLELASRMAFFLTGQGPDAALLDLAEAGTLHEPATLRQQAERLLALPSARTALADFYDELLRLRELPTVPKNAALFPAFDAELRASMRQETLEVIRDLAFTADTDFRALFDGDTTFVDARLAGFYGLDGRFPPGFTKVALGLEHHRGGLFGQAGILAVLSHSVSTSPTLRGKFVREVLLCSAIPAPPPGVNTTLPADPPNQPRTMRQKLAAHVESNACAGCHLRMDPIGFGLEHFDAIGAYRDLEQGLPIDAATRLDGVPFDGPRALGSVLRQSDGAVRCLTRSLFRQAVGRVESRSEEPSLQEVDQRFAASGHRMKSLLVELVLSKAFLNVAEVQ
;
A
#
# COMPACT_ATOMS: atom_id res chain seq x y z
N VAL A 1 -21.43 2.10 2.74
CA VAL A 1 -20.15 1.76 3.40
C VAL A 1 -19.48 3.05 3.85
N THR A 2 -18.91 3.05 5.06
CA THR A 2 -18.14 4.19 5.58
C THR A 2 -16.74 3.70 5.90
N ARG A 3 -15.71 4.36 5.36
CA ARG A 3 -14.31 4.00 5.59
C ARG A 3 -13.53 5.22 6.10
N ARG A 4 -12.78 5.03 7.17
CA ARG A 4 -11.83 6.04 7.66
C ARG A 4 -10.71 6.25 6.64
N LEU A 5 -10.18 7.48 6.54
CA LEU A 5 -8.92 7.70 5.81
C LEU A 5 -7.80 6.86 6.44
N LEU A 6 -6.99 6.25 5.62
CA LEU A 6 -5.75 5.62 6.07
C LEU A 6 -4.80 6.68 6.62
N ALA A 7 -3.90 6.31 7.52
CA ALA A 7 -2.91 7.23 8.08
C ALA A 7 -2.13 7.95 6.97
N ARG A 8 -1.69 7.22 5.93
CA ARG A 8 -1.01 7.79 4.77
C ARG A 8 -1.90 8.72 3.95
N GLU A 9 -3.20 8.39 3.78
CA GLU A 9 -4.16 9.25 3.06
C GLU A 9 -4.39 10.56 3.82
N TYR A 10 -4.61 10.49 5.15
CA TYR A 10 -4.74 11.67 6.01
C TYR A 10 -3.53 12.59 5.90
N LEU A 11 -2.32 12.06 6.08
CA LEU A 11 -1.08 12.85 5.99
C LEU A 11 -0.85 13.43 4.60
N SER A 12 -1.18 12.67 3.55
CA SER A 12 -1.06 13.12 2.16
C SER A 12 -2.00 14.29 1.85
N VAL A 13 -3.27 14.22 2.31
CA VAL A 13 -4.24 15.32 2.12
C VAL A 13 -3.85 16.55 2.92
N VAL A 14 -3.40 16.39 4.17
CA VAL A 14 -2.87 17.50 4.96
C VAL A 14 -1.72 18.19 4.24
N GLY A 15 -0.76 17.43 3.71
CA GLY A 15 0.36 17.97 2.94
C GLY A 15 -0.07 18.69 1.66
N GLN A 16 -1.00 18.10 0.92
CA GLN A 16 -1.54 18.65 -0.32
C GLN A 16 -2.26 19.98 -0.09
N LEU A 17 -3.14 20.03 0.90
CA LEU A 17 -4.03 21.18 1.11
C LEU A 17 -3.44 22.23 2.05
N LEU A 18 -2.70 21.84 3.07
CA LEU A 18 -2.17 22.76 4.07
C LEU A 18 -0.66 23.02 3.94
N GLY A 19 0.03 22.22 3.14
CA GLY A 19 1.45 22.38 2.86
C GLY A 19 2.38 21.44 3.65
N PRO A 20 3.68 21.41 3.28
CA PRO A 20 4.62 20.43 3.81
C PRO A 20 4.94 20.63 5.31
N GLU A 21 4.86 21.86 5.83
CA GLU A 21 5.04 22.12 7.26
C GLU A 21 3.91 21.51 8.08
N ALA A 22 2.66 21.73 7.65
CA ALA A 22 1.49 21.12 8.27
C ALA A 22 1.57 19.59 8.25
N GLN A 23 2.03 19.01 7.15
CA GLN A 23 2.23 17.56 7.04
C GLN A 23 3.26 17.02 8.04
N ARG A 24 4.37 17.76 8.25
CA ARG A 24 5.41 17.35 9.23
C ARG A 24 4.90 17.39 10.67
N GLN A 25 3.97 18.29 10.98
CA GLN A 25 3.36 18.43 12.31
C GLN A 25 2.16 17.50 12.52
N ALA A 26 1.64 16.91 11.43
CA ALA A 26 0.50 16.03 11.49
C ALA A 26 0.89 14.60 11.91
N ALA A 27 -0.02 13.96 12.63
CA ALA A 27 0.06 12.54 12.97
C ALA A 27 -1.30 11.87 12.74
N ALA A 28 -1.31 10.58 12.47
CA ALA A 28 -2.53 9.80 12.37
C ALA A 28 -2.40 8.52 13.20
N PRO A 29 -3.51 7.96 13.72
CA PRO A 29 -3.49 6.65 14.33
C PRO A 29 -2.96 5.59 13.35
N LEU A 30 -2.22 4.62 13.86
CA LEU A 30 -1.73 3.51 13.05
C LEU A 30 -2.91 2.72 12.46
N ASP A 31 -2.76 2.33 11.20
CA ASP A 31 -3.71 1.45 10.57
C ASP A 31 -3.50 0.00 11.05
N THR A 32 -4.58 -0.76 11.08
CA THR A 32 -4.57 -2.19 11.40
C THR A 32 -5.07 -2.95 10.19
N SER A 33 -4.25 -3.84 9.66
CA SER A 33 -4.62 -4.64 8.50
C SER A 33 -5.63 -5.73 8.87
N LEU A 34 -6.68 -5.87 8.06
CA LEU A 34 -7.55 -7.04 8.03
C LEU A 34 -7.46 -7.67 6.63
N ASN A 35 -7.47 -8.99 6.57
CA ASN A 35 -7.32 -9.74 5.32
C ASN A 35 -6.11 -9.26 4.47
N GLY A 36 -5.03 -8.83 5.14
CA GLY A 36 -3.78 -8.40 4.53
C GLY A 36 -3.76 -6.95 4.05
N LEU A 37 -4.84 -6.16 4.23
CA LEU A 37 -4.92 -4.77 3.76
C LEU A 37 -5.45 -3.81 4.84
N ASP A 38 -4.78 -2.67 5.01
CA ASP A 38 -5.19 -1.59 5.90
C ASP A 38 -6.53 -0.98 5.49
N ALA A 39 -6.80 -0.96 4.19
CA ALA A 39 -8.05 -0.43 3.65
C ALA A 39 -9.28 -1.18 4.17
N ILE A 40 -9.17 -2.50 4.37
CA ILE A 40 -10.24 -3.31 4.96
C ILE A 40 -10.35 -3.01 6.46
N GLY A 41 -9.22 -2.95 7.17
CA GLY A 41 -9.22 -2.59 8.58
C GLY A 41 -9.82 -1.20 8.85
N ALA A 42 -9.53 -0.22 8.00
CA ALA A 42 -10.08 1.13 8.11
C ALA A 42 -11.60 1.20 7.85
N ALA A 43 -12.17 0.21 7.14
CA ALA A 43 -13.60 0.10 6.90
C ALA A 43 -14.36 -0.65 8.01
N GLU A 44 -13.69 -1.61 8.67
CA GLU A 44 -14.34 -2.51 9.64
C GLU A 44 -14.05 -2.17 11.09
N LEU A 45 -12.92 -1.51 11.39
CA LEU A 45 -12.49 -1.22 12.74
C LEU A 45 -12.79 0.22 13.15
N SER A 46 -13.31 0.38 14.38
CA SER A 46 -13.53 1.70 14.98
C SER A 46 -12.23 2.35 15.45
N VAL A 47 -12.24 3.69 15.53
CA VAL A 47 -11.14 4.46 16.10
C VAL A 47 -11.19 4.36 17.63
N SER A 48 -10.05 4.08 18.27
CA SER A 48 -9.93 4.08 19.73
C SER A 48 -9.89 5.50 20.29
N ASP A 49 -10.13 5.64 21.60
CA ASP A 49 -10.00 6.93 22.30
C ASP A 49 -8.62 7.58 22.11
N THR A 50 -7.56 6.77 22.11
CA THR A 50 -6.20 7.24 21.80
C THR A 50 -6.10 7.76 20.37
N GLY A 51 -6.75 7.08 19.42
CA GLY A 51 -6.80 7.51 18.02
C GLY A 51 -7.54 8.85 17.85
N VAL A 52 -8.65 9.07 18.56
CA VAL A 52 -9.37 10.35 18.55
C VAL A 52 -8.47 11.48 19.08
N ARG A 53 -7.78 11.26 20.19
CA ARG A 53 -6.82 12.26 20.74
C ARG A 53 -5.66 12.52 19.78
N THR A 54 -5.20 11.51 19.05
CA THR A 54 -4.15 11.68 18.03
C THR A 54 -4.64 12.61 16.94
N TYR A 55 -5.87 12.42 16.42
CA TYR A 55 -6.46 13.32 15.41
C TYR A 55 -6.63 14.73 15.92
N GLU A 56 -7.14 14.91 17.16
CA GLU A 56 -7.29 16.24 17.78
C GLU A 56 -5.95 16.98 17.87
N SER A 57 -4.93 16.33 18.43
CA SER A 57 -3.60 16.93 18.53
C SER A 57 -3.00 17.25 17.17
N SER A 58 -3.13 16.33 16.22
CA SER A 58 -2.67 16.49 14.84
C SER A 58 -3.35 17.67 14.14
N ALA A 59 -4.69 17.75 14.23
CA ALA A 59 -5.47 18.80 13.61
C ALA A 59 -5.04 20.20 14.10
N ARG A 60 -4.85 20.35 15.42
CA ARG A 60 -4.39 21.60 16.00
C ARG A 60 -2.98 21.99 15.56
N GLN A 61 -2.04 21.04 15.56
CA GLN A 61 -0.66 21.29 15.17
C GLN A 61 -0.54 21.61 13.68
N ALA A 62 -1.21 20.84 12.82
CA ALA A 62 -1.20 21.05 11.36
C ALA A 62 -1.86 22.38 10.99
N ALA A 63 -3.03 22.70 11.59
CA ALA A 63 -3.74 23.94 11.32
C ALA A 63 -2.94 25.16 11.79
N THR A 64 -2.29 25.09 12.96
CA THR A 64 -1.41 26.16 13.46
C THR A 64 -0.23 26.39 12.51
N ALA A 65 0.42 25.32 12.05
CA ALA A 65 1.55 25.42 11.14
C ALA A 65 1.16 26.00 9.76
N ALA A 66 -0.08 25.80 9.32
CA ALA A 66 -0.58 26.29 8.05
C ALA A 66 -1.18 27.71 8.10
N SER A 67 -1.62 28.18 9.27
CA SER A 67 -2.55 29.29 9.44
C SER A 67 -2.15 30.58 8.70
N ALA A 68 -0.89 30.96 8.71
CA ALA A 68 -0.39 32.17 8.05
C ALA A 68 -0.54 32.17 6.51
N GLY A 69 -0.58 31.00 5.88
CA GLY A 69 -0.66 30.86 4.42
C GLY A 69 -2.07 30.61 3.88
N LEU A 70 -3.02 30.24 4.73
CA LEU A 70 -4.34 29.77 4.31
C LEU A 70 -5.19 30.84 3.63
N LEU A 71 -5.18 32.06 4.17
CA LEU A 71 -5.93 33.19 3.60
C LEU A 71 -5.45 33.51 2.18
N GLY A 72 -4.13 33.54 1.96
CA GLY A 72 -3.56 33.77 0.64
C GLY A 72 -3.94 32.67 -0.37
N ARG A 73 -4.04 31.43 0.11
CA ARG A 73 -4.31 30.26 -0.75
C ARG A 73 -5.80 30.07 -1.04
N TYR A 74 -6.66 30.29 -0.02
CA TYR A 74 -8.08 29.97 -0.07
C TYR A 74 -9.02 31.17 0.12
N GLY A 75 -8.50 32.33 0.47
CA GLY A 75 -9.31 33.52 0.74
C GLY A 75 -9.85 34.25 -0.51
N GLY A 76 -9.48 33.84 -1.71
CA GLY A 76 -9.99 34.46 -2.95
C GLY A 76 -9.68 35.95 -3.09
N GLY A 77 -8.59 36.42 -2.49
CA GLY A 77 -8.25 37.86 -2.46
C GLY A 77 -8.91 38.63 -1.31
N CYS A 78 -9.59 37.93 -0.37
CA CYS A 78 -10.15 38.57 0.81
C CYS A 78 -9.05 39.17 1.69
N VAL A 79 -9.22 40.45 2.06
CA VAL A 79 -8.39 41.12 3.06
C VAL A 79 -9.27 41.32 4.31
N PRO A 80 -8.91 40.76 5.50
CA PRO A 80 -9.71 40.89 6.69
C PRO A 80 -9.77 42.38 7.15
N ALA A 81 -10.96 42.85 7.44
CA ALA A 81 -11.15 44.17 8.01
C ALA A 81 -10.71 44.23 9.48
N ASP A 82 -10.88 43.11 10.18
CA ASP A 82 -10.42 42.88 11.55
C ASP A 82 -10.20 41.37 11.78
N LYS A 83 -9.77 41.01 12.99
CA LYS A 83 -9.49 39.61 13.33
C LYS A 83 -10.73 38.69 13.38
N ALA A 84 -11.94 39.24 13.32
CA ALA A 84 -13.22 38.51 13.36
C ALA A 84 -13.99 38.60 12.06
N ASP A 85 -13.35 39.01 10.95
CA ASP A 85 -14.01 39.20 9.63
C ASP A 85 -14.65 37.89 9.14
N ALA A 86 -15.97 37.79 9.35
CA ALA A 86 -16.79 36.61 8.99
C ALA A 86 -16.77 36.34 7.48
N ARG A 87 -16.63 37.36 6.63
CA ARG A 87 -16.58 37.21 5.18
C ARG A 87 -15.29 36.48 4.77
N CYS A 88 -14.14 36.85 5.31
CA CYS A 88 -12.88 36.19 5.00
C CYS A 88 -12.82 34.75 5.56
N PHE A 89 -13.40 34.48 6.73
CA PHE A 89 -13.60 33.10 7.21
C PHE A 89 -14.44 32.31 6.22
N GLY A 90 -15.57 32.87 5.74
CA GLY A 90 -16.48 32.22 4.81
C GLY A 90 -15.80 31.84 3.48
N GLU A 91 -14.95 32.72 2.92
CA GLU A 91 -14.18 32.43 1.70
C GLU A 91 -13.25 31.21 1.90
N VAL A 92 -12.49 31.18 3.01
CA VAL A 92 -11.59 30.05 3.28
C VAL A 92 -12.36 28.78 3.56
N VAL A 93 -13.41 28.83 4.40
CA VAL A 93 -14.26 27.69 4.73
C VAL A 93 -14.86 27.07 3.48
N THR A 94 -15.43 27.89 2.58
CA THR A 94 -16.06 27.40 1.35
C THR A 94 -15.05 26.69 0.45
N ARG A 95 -13.89 27.29 0.18
CA ARG A 95 -12.91 26.77 -0.78
C ARG A 95 -12.10 25.60 -0.23
N LEU A 96 -11.56 25.75 0.97
CA LEU A 96 -10.80 24.67 1.61
C LEU A 96 -11.73 23.53 2.02
N GLY A 97 -12.91 23.84 2.55
CA GLY A 97 -13.89 22.87 2.98
C GLY A 97 -14.40 21.97 1.85
N ARG A 98 -14.63 22.54 0.69
CA ARG A 98 -14.99 21.77 -0.52
C ARG A 98 -13.96 20.67 -0.82
N LEU A 99 -12.65 20.98 -0.71
CA LEU A 99 -11.58 20.03 -0.94
C LEU A 99 -11.43 19.01 0.20
N LEU A 100 -11.56 19.45 1.47
CA LEU A 100 -11.46 18.57 2.64
C LEU A 100 -12.66 17.62 2.72
N TYR A 101 -13.90 18.12 2.54
CA TYR A 101 -15.12 17.31 2.62
C TYR A 101 -15.47 16.63 1.30
N ARG A 102 -14.72 16.95 0.22
CA ARG A 102 -14.86 16.35 -1.12
C ARG A 102 -16.25 16.60 -1.73
N ARG A 103 -16.90 17.67 -1.29
CA ARG A 103 -18.19 18.21 -1.77
C ARG A 103 -18.33 19.66 -1.35
N SER A 104 -19.23 20.37 -1.97
CA SER A 104 -19.63 21.68 -1.47
C SER A 104 -20.24 21.56 -0.07
N LEU A 105 -19.90 22.50 0.81
CA LEU A 105 -20.49 22.61 2.14
C LEU A 105 -21.89 23.22 2.02
N ASP A 106 -22.81 22.80 2.87
CA ASP A 106 -24.09 23.45 3.01
C ASP A 106 -24.01 24.76 3.84
N ALA A 107 -25.11 25.52 3.84
CA ALA A 107 -25.15 26.82 4.51
C ALA A 107 -24.99 26.72 6.05
N GLU A 108 -25.47 25.63 6.66
CA GLU A 108 -25.36 25.40 8.10
C GLU A 108 -23.92 25.06 8.50
N GLU A 109 -23.25 24.22 7.72
CA GLU A 109 -21.81 23.89 7.92
C GLU A 109 -20.95 25.15 7.80
N ILE A 110 -21.17 25.96 6.75
CA ILE A 110 -20.44 27.23 6.56
C ILE A 110 -20.70 28.16 7.74
N SER A 111 -21.96 28.37 8.12
CA SER A 111 -22.35 29.25 9.22
C SER A 111 -21.73 28.81 10.56
N ALA A 112 -21.73 27.50 10.85
CA ALA A 112 -21.15 26.95 12.08
C ALA A 112 -19.63 27.19 12.14
N LEU A 113 -18.91 26.94 11.04
CA LEU A 113 -17.45 27.13 10.95
C LEU A 113 -17.06 28.59 11.01
N VAL A 114 -17.81 29.50 10.34
CA VAL A 114 -17.61 30.95 10.43
C VAL A 114 -17.89 31.45 11.85
N GLY A 115 -18.96 30.96 12.49
CA GLY A 115 -19.28 31.28 13.87
C GLY A 115 -18.17 30.85 14.84
N LEU A 116 -17.57 29.68 14.62
CA LEU A 116 -16.39 29.23 15.39
C LEU A 116 -15.21 30.19 15.22
N GLY A 117 -14.91 30.62 13.99
CA GLY A 117 -13.84 31.58 13.71
C GLY A 117 -14.03 32.90 14.42
N THR A 118 -15.26 33.47 14.34
CA THR A 118 -15.63 34.72 15.03
C THR A 118 -15.53 34.57 16.57
N ALA A 119 -15.99 33.44 17.13
CA ALA A 119 -15.88 33.17 18.55
C ALA A 119 -14.42 33.00 19.03
N ALA A 120 -13.60 32.33 18.24
CA ALA A 120 -12.17 32.16 18.49
C ALA A 120 -11.42 33.51 18.46
N ALA A 121 -11.76 34.38 17.50
CA ALA A 121 -11.18 35.72 17.36
C ALA A 121 -11.43 36.61 18.59
N ALA A 122 -12.50 36.40 19.32
CA ALA A 122 -12.76 37.11 20.59
C ALA A 122 -11.70 36.82 21.66
N ARG A 123 -11.00 35.71 21.60
CA ARG A 123 -10.01 35.22 22.55
C ARG A 123 -8.58 35.20 22.05
N LEU A 124 -8.38 35.39 20.76
CA LEU A 124 -7.09 35.31 20.08
C LEU A 124 -6.71 36.69 19.49
N ASP A 125 -5.43 36.88 19.23
CA ASP A 125 -4.90 38.20 18.87
C ASP A 125 -4.96 38.48 17.33
N THR A 126 -4.96 37.44 16.50
CA THR A 126 -4.91 37.59 15.04
C THR A 126 -5.99 36.77 14.34
N PHE A 127 -6.33 37.19 13.10
CA PHE A 127 -7.23 36.48 12.20
C PHE A 127 -6.70 35.07 11.91
N GLU A 128 -5.41 34.96 11.63
CA GLU A 128 -4.75 33.68 11.30
C GLU A 128 -4.83 32.68 12.45
N ALA A 129 -4.66 33.15 13.72
CA ALA A 129 -4.81 32.30 14.89
C ALA A 129 -6.25 31.77 15.02
N ALA A 130 -7.25 32.62 14.78
CA ALA A 130 -8.66 32.22 14.79
C ALA A 130 -8.99 31.25 13.62
N LEU A 131 -8.45 31.53 12.44
CA LEU A 131 -8.58 30.64 11.26
C LEU A 131 -7.97 29.27 11.52
N GLY A 132 -6.86 29.17 12.26
CA GLY A 132 -6.25 27.92 12.68
C GLY A 132 -7.23 27.02 13.45
N TRP A 133 -8.07 27.59 14.33
CA TRP A 133 -9.12 26.82 15.04
C TRP A 133 -10.22 26.32 14.11
N VAL A 134 -10.63 27.14 13.14
CA VAL A 134 -11.60 26.73 12.12
C VAL A 134 -11.08 25.53 11.33
N VAL A 135 -9.84 25.61 10.88
CA VAL A 135 -9.22 24.52 10.09
C VAL A 135 -9.00 23.26 10.95
N ALA A 136 -8.62 23.41 12.23
CA ALA A 136 -8.53 22.28 13.15
C ALA A 136 -9.87 21.55 13.27
N ALA A 137 -10.98 22.30 13.45
CA ALA A 137 -12.32 21.72 13.52
C ALA A 137 -12.70 21.01 12.20
N MET A 138 -12.30 21.54 11.05
CA MET A 138 -12.53 20.89 9.76
C MET A 138 -11.75 19.58 9.63
N LEU A 139 -10.52 19.51 10.13
CA LEU A 139 -9.68 18.30 10.11
C LEU A 139 -10.17 17.23 11.13
N GLU A 140 -10.92 17.62 12.16
CA GLU A 140 -11.53 16.68 13.12
C GLU A 140 -12.92 16.21 12.68
N SER A 141 -13.50 16.85 11.65
CA SER A 141 -14.85 16.54 11.18
C SER A 141 -14.93 15.11 10.61
N PRO A 142 -15.99 14.35 10.94
CA PRO A 142 -16.28 13.08 10.27
C PRO A 142 -16.36 13.22 8.75
N SER A 143 -16.83 14.36 8.21
CA SER A 143 -16.86 14.66 6.78
C SER A 143 -15.47 14.68 6.15
N PHE A 144 -14.42 14.96 6.90
CA PHE A 144 -13.03 14.84 6.46
C PHE A 144 -12.47 13.45 6.74
N LEU A 145 -12.58 12.96 7.97
CA LEU A 145 -11.91 11.74 8.44
C LEU A 145 -12.47 10.47 7.80
N TYR A 146 -13.71 10.49 7.31
CA TYR A 146 -14.36 9.32 6.73
C TYR A 146 -14.79 9.57 5.29
N ARG A 147 -14.73 8.52 4.50
CA ARG A 147 -15.32 8.44 3.17
C ARG A 147 -16.61 7.63 3.31
N ALA A 148 -17.75 8.31 3.16
CA ALA A 148 -19.06 7.67 3.13
C ALA A 148 -19.44 7.36 1.68
N GLU A 149 -19.93 6.14 1.43
CA GLU A 149 -20.41 5.66 0.15
C GLU A 149 -21.84 5.16 0.40
N LEU A 150 -22.80 6.05 0.21
CA LEU A 150 -24.22 5.87 0.57
C LEU A 150 -25.12 5.67 -0.66
N GLY A 151 -24.61 5.95 -1.86
CA GLY A 151 -25.30 5.69 -3.11
C GLY A 151 -25.64 4.20 -3.26
N ALA A 152 -26.81 3.89 -3.81
CA ALA A 152 -27.22 2.51 -4.04
C ALA A 152 -28.11 2.41 -5.29
N PRO A 153 -27.88 1.48 -6.21
CA PRO A 153 -26.74 0.53 -6.22
C PRO A 153 -25.41 1.15 -6.66
N ALA A 154 -25.45 2.28 -7.38
CA ALA A 154 -24.25 2.97 -7.88
C ALA A 154 -23.81 4.09 -6.93
N LEU A 155 -22.52 4.37 -6.93
CA LEU A 155 -21.97 5.56 -6.27
C LEU A 155 -22.56 6.84 -6.89
N THR A 156 -22.73 7.88 -6.08
CA THR A 156 -22.90 9.24 -6.63
C THR A 156 -21.60 9.70 -7.29
N ASP A 157 -21.68 10.73 -8.15
CA ASP A 157 -20.48 11.28 -8.81
C ASP A 157 -19.43 11.78 -7.81
N LEU A 158 -19.85 12.38 -6.69
CA LEU A 158 -18.94 12.84 -5.62
C LEU A 158 -18.25 11.68 -4.88
N GLU A 159 -18.99 10.61 -4.61
CA GLU A 159 -18.44 9.39 -4.02
C GLU A 159 -17.45 8.70 -4.96
N LEU A 160 -17.81 8.66 -6.27
CA LEU A 160 -16.93 8.13 -7.32
C LEU A 160 -15.65 8.96 -7.45
N ALA A 161 -15.75 10.29 -7.46
CA ALA A 161 -14.61 11.19 -7.47
C ALA A 161 -13.67 10.93 -6.28
N SER A 162 -14.24 10.78 -5.09
CA SER A 162 -13.50 10.46 -3.88
C SER A 162 -12.82 9.09 -3.96
N ARG A 163 -13.57 8.02 -4.33
CA ARG A 163 -13.03 6.65 -4.45
C ARG A 163 -11.87 6.60 -5.46
N MET A 164 -12.08 7.18 -6.66
CA MET A 164 -11.09 7.18 -7.74
C MET A 164 -9.83 7.95 -7.35
N ALA A 165 -9.97 9.16 -6.79
CA ALA A 165 -8.83 10.00 -6.43
C ALA A 165 -7.94 9.31 -5.37
N PHE A 166 -8.52 8.82 -4.27
CA PHE A 166 -7.76 8.11 -3.25
C PHE A 166 -7.14 6.81 -3.76
N PHE A 167 -7.85 6.05 -4.59
CA PHE A 167 -7.32 4.82 -5.16
C PHE A 167 -6.11 5.07 -6.06
N LEU A 168 -6.21 6.06 -6.96
CA LEU A 168 -5.16 6.31 -7.96
C LEU A 168 -4.01 7.18 -7.46
N THR A 169 -4.26 8.07 -6.49
CA THR A 169 -3.27 9.07 -6.07
C THR A 169 -2.96 9.10 -4.58
N GLY A 170 -3.72 8.36 -3.75
CA GLY A 170 -3.61 8.45 -2.29
C GLY A 170 -4.03 9.83 -1.73
N GLN A 171 -4.69 10.66 -2.53
CA GLN A 171 -5.12 12.01 -2.20
C GLN A 171 -6.60 12.22 -2.46
N GLY A 172 -7.17 13.28 -1.89
CA GLY A 172 -8.54 13.68 -2.20
C GLY A 172 -8.68 14.19 -3.64
N PRO A 173 -9.93 14.26 -4.17
CA PRO A 173 -10.20 14.82 -5.48
C PRO A 173 -9.76 16.28 -5.56
N ASP A 174 -9.16 16.67 -6.68
CA ASP A 174 -8.87 18.07 -6.99
C ASP A 174 -10.14 18.83 -7.45
N ALA A 175 -10.02 20.15 -7.55
CA ALA A 175 -11.16 21.00 -7.93
C ALA A 175 -11.76 20.59 -9.28
N ALA A 176 -10.93 20.26 -10.28
CA ALA A 176 -11.40 19.86 -11.61
C ALA A 176 -12.22 18.57 -11.59
N LEU A 177 -11.82 17.60 -10.76
CA LEU A 177 -12.58 16.36 -10.60
C LEU A 177 -13.90 16.59 -9.85
N LEU A 178 -13.89 17.47 -8.84
CA LEU A 178 -15.11 17.87 -8.12
C LEU A 178 -16.07 18.66 -9.02
N ASP A 179 -15.58 19.51 -9.91
CA ASP A 179 -16.42 20.25 -10.87
C ASP A 179 -17.19 19.28 -11.78
N LEU A 180 -16.55 18.23 -12.30
CA LEU A 180 -17.20 17.19 -13.10
C LEU A 180 -18.21 16.36 -12.28
N ALA A 181 -17.88 16.07 -11.03
CA ALA A 181 -18.76 15.33 -10.15
C ALA A 181 -20.01 16.13 -9.76
N GLU A 182 -19.88 17.42 -9.46
CA GLU A 182 -20.98 18.33 -9.17
C GLU A 182 -21.86 18.61 -10.41
N ALA A 183 -21.26 18.56 -11.60
CA ALA A 183 -21.98 18.66 -12.87
C ALA A 183 -22.74 17.36 -13.26
N GLY A 184 -22.54 16.25 -12.52
CA GLY A 184 -23.20 14.98 -12.82
C GLY A 184 -22.71 14.26 -14.09
N THR A 185 -21.46 14.54 -14.52
CA THR A 185 -20.91 14.02 -15.78
C THR A 185 -19.78 13.00 -15.60
N LEU A 186 -19.40 12.71 -14.36
CA LEU A 186 -18.24 11.86 -14.09
C LEU A 186 -18.49 10.38 -14.44
N HIS A 187 -19.73 9.90 -14.37
CA HIS A 187 -20.10 8.51 -14.75
C HIS A 187 -20.05 8.25 -16.26
N GLU A 188 -19.93 9.27 -17.09
CA GLU A 188 -19.78 9.07 -18.53
C GLU A 188 -18.46 8.30 -18.81
N PRO A 189 -18.49 7.15 -19.51
CA PRO A 189 -17.31 6.28 -19.63
C PRO A 189 -16.09 6.98 -20.23
N ALA A 190 -16.29 7.91 -21.19
CA ALA A 190 -15.20 8.67 -21.80
C ALA A 190 -14.58 9.66 -20.80
N THR A 191 -15.42 10.40 -20.05
CA THR A 191 -15.01 11.34 -19.01
C THR A 191 -14.26 10.60 -17.88
N LEU A 192 -14.83 9.50 -17.41
CA LEU A 192 -14.22 8.71 -16.35
C LEU A 192 -12.84 8.18 -16.75
N ARG A 193 -12.70 7.62 -17.95
CA ARG A 193 -11.41 7.18 -18.50
C ARG A 193 -10.40 8.31 -18.57
N GLN A 194 -10.80 9.44 -19.14
CA GLN A 194 -9.94 10.62 -19.26
C GLN A 194 -9.44 11.10 -17.89
N GLN A 195 -10.32 11.13 -16.89
CA GLN A 195 -9.93 11.55 -15.55
C GLN A 195 -9.04 10.52 -14.86
N ALA A 196 -9.29 9.20 -15.01
CA ALA A 196 -8.42 8.16 -14.50
C ALA A 196 -6.99 8.26 -15.10
N GLU A 197 -6.88 8.45 -16.43
CA GLU A 197 -5.60 8.63 -17.10
C GLU A 197 -4.89 9.92 -16.65
N ARG A 198 -5.64 11.02 -16.48
CA ARG A 198 -5.10 12.28 -15.94
C ARG A 198 -4.53 12.12 -14.54
N LEU A 199 -5.25 11.45 -13.64
CA LEU A 199 -4.80 11.21 -12.27
C LEU A 199 -3.56 10.29 -12.25
N LEU A 200 -3.50 9.27 -13.10
CA LEU A 200 -2.33 8.40 -13.23
C LEU A 200 -1.07 9.11 -13.77
N ALA A 201 -1.23 10.25 -14.43
CA ALA A 201 -0.10 11.07 -14.87
C ALA A 201 0.51 11.91 -13.72
N LEU A 202 -0.18 12.07 -12.60
CA LEU A 202 0.32 12.83 -11.45
C LEU A 202 1.45 12.09 -10.73
N PRO A 203 2.44 12.80 -10.17
CA PRO A 203 3.50 12.18 -9.35
C PRO A 203 2.96 11.37 -8.16
N SER A 204 1.85 11.81 -7.56
CA SER A 204 1.19 11.13 -6.45
C SER A 204 0.70 9.72 -6.80
N ALA A 205 0.37 9.43 -8.05
CA ALA A 205 -0.02 8.09 -8.49
C ALA A 205 1.12 7.07 -8.35
N ARG A 206 2.37 7.50 -8.61
CA ARG A 206 3.56 6.66 -8.40
C ARG A 206 3.75 6.32 -6.92
N THR A 207 3.48 7.28 -6.05
CA THR A 207 3.54 7.10 -4.59
C THR A 207 2.43 6.17 -4.13
N ALA A 208 1.18 6.38 -4.56
CA ALA A 208 0.05 5.55 -4.17
C ALA A 208 0.22 4.07 -4.56
N LEU A 209 0.72 3.79 -5.77
CA LEU A 209 1.01 2.42 -6.18
C LEU A 209 2.17 1.82 -5.38
N ALA A 210 3.23 2.60 -5.12
CA ALA A 210 4.34 2.16 -4.28
C ALA A 210 3.88 1.84 -2.86
N ASP A 211 3.04 2.67 -2.26
CA ASP A 211 2.47 2.46 -0.92
C ASP A 211 1.60 1.19 -0.85
N PHE A 212 0.81 0.91 -1.90
CA PHE A 212 0.06 -0.33 -2.01
C PHE A 212 0.98 -1.56 -1.99
N TYR A 213 2.06 -1.54 -2.77
CA TYR A 213 3.01 -2.66 -2.81
C TYR A 213 3.89 -2.74 -1.56
N ASP A 214 4.23 -1.62 -0.95
CA ASP A 214 4.95 -1.57 0.32
C ASP A 214 4.17 -2.30 1.43
N GLU A 215 2.86 -2.16 1.41
CA GLU A 215 1.93 -2.87 2.28
C GLU A 215 1.76 -4.33 1.86
N LEU A 216 1.34 -4.60 0.61
CA LEU A 216 1.04 -5.92 0.10
C LEU A 216 2.23 -6.89 0.23
N LEU A 217 3.44 -6.41 -0.05
CA LEU A 217 4.68 -7.17 0.00
C LEU A 217 5.34 -7.11 1.40
N ARG A 218 4.71 -6.47 2.38
CA ARG A 218 5.19 -6.33 3.76
C ARG A 218 6.54 -5.59 3.90
N LEU A 219 6.93 -4.80 2.90
CA LEU A 219 8.21 -4.11 2.89
C LEU A 219 8.33 -3.06 4.01
N ARG A 220 7.20 -2.48 4.44
CA ARG A 220 7.13 -1.56 5.57
C ARG A 220 7.57 -2.18 6.90
N GLU A 221 7.66 -3.51 6.99
CA GLU A 221 8.17 -4.22 8.17
C GLU A 221 9.71 -4.25 8.22
N LEU A 222 10.40 -4.06 7.08
CA LEU A 222 11.87 -4.12 6.99
C LEU A 222 12.60 -3.31 8.06
N PRO A 223 12.21 -2.06 8.39
CA PRO A 223 12.90 -1.29 9.42
C PRO A 223 12.92 -1.96 10.80
N THR A 224 11.88 -2.75 11.11
CA THR A 224 11.67 -3.32 12.44
C THR A 224 11.77 -4.85 12.49
N VAL A 225 11.92 -5.53 11.33
CA VAL A 225 12.02 -6.99 11.31
C VAL A 225 13.22 -7.45 12.15
N PRO A 226 13.01 -8.34 13.15
CA PRO A 226 14.08 -8.72 14.04
C PRO A 226 15.07 -9.67 13.34
N LYS A 227 16.36 -9.34 13.37
CA LYS A 227 17.47 -10.21 12.95
C LYS A 227 18.55 -10.18 14.01
N ASN A 228 19.18 -11.34 14.23
CA ASN A 228 20.29 -11.45 15.16
C ASN A 228 21.53 -10.74 14.60
N ALA A 229 21.93 -9.62 15.21
CA ALA A 229 23.03 -8.80 14.73
C ALA A 229 24.39 -9.51 14.76
N ALA A 230 24.59 -10.51 15.64
CA ALA A 230 25.82 -11.29 15.67
C ALA A 230 25.92 -12.26 14.47
N LEU A 231 24.79 -12.77 13.98
CA LEU A 231 24.74 -13.65 12.80
C LEU A 231 24.69 -12.85 11.51
N PHE A 232 24.03 -11.69 11.53
CA PHE A 232 23.78 -10.88 10.34
C PHE A 232 24.24 -9.43 10.55
N PRO A 233 25.55 -9.16 10.77
CA PRO A 233 26.05 -7.81 11.06
C PRO A 233 25.86 -6.83 9.92
N ALA A 234 25.72 -7.31 8.67
CA ALA A 234 25.46 -6.47 7.50
C ALA A 234 24.02 -5.94 7.43
N PHE A 235 23.07 -6.49 8.20
CA PHE A 235 21.66 -6.14 8.14
C PHE A 235 21.35 -4.91 9.02
N ASP A 236 21.98 -3.81 8.71
CA ASP A 236 21.80 -2.51 9.37
C ASP A 236 20.62 -1.71 8.82
N ALA A 237 20.38 -0.51 9.36
CA ALA A 237 19.27 0.34 8.95
C ALA A 237 19.39 0.82 7.49
N GLU A 238 20.61 1.09 7.02
CA GLU A 238 20.86 1.54 5.65
C GLU A 238 20.55 0.42 4.64
N LEU A 239 21.04 -0.80 4.88
CA LEU A 239 20.74 -1.94 4.00
C LEU A 239 19.24 -2.25 3.96
N ARG A 240 18.54 -2.17 5.09
CA ARG A 240 17.08 -2.36 5.15
C ARG A 240 16.35 -1.31 4.30
N ALA A 241 16.76 -0.05 4.37
CA ALA A 241 16.20 1.03 3.55
C ALA A 241 16.47 0.80 2.06
N SER A 242 17.71 0.41 1.70
CA SER A 242 18.07 0.07 0.32
C SER A 242 17.25 -1.09 -0.24
N MET A 243 17.08 -2.17 0.53
CA MET A 243 16.26 -3.34 0.18
C MET A 243 14.79 -2.98 -0.08
N ARG A 244 14.21 -2.11 0.77
CA ARG A 244 12.85 -1.63 0.59
C ARG A 244 12.73 -0.80 -0.69
N GLN A 245 13.65 0.12 -0.89
CA GLN A 245 13.63 1.03 -2.04
C GLN A 245 13.85 0.29 -3.36
N GLU A 246 14.69 -0.76 -3.40
CA GLU A 246 14.88 -1.63 -4.57
C GLU A 246 13.54 -2.07 -5.17
N THR A 247 12.71 -2.72 -4.37
CA THR A 247 11.43 -3.25 -4.83
C THR A 247 10.51 -2.14 -5.32
N LEU A 248 10.43 -1.03 -4.59
CA LEU A 248 9.59 0.11 -4.97
C LEU A 248 10.05 0.77 -6.27
N GLU A 249 11.36 0.84 -6.55
CA GLU A 249 11.88 1.35 -7.81
C GLU A 249 11.56 0.40 -8.99
N VAL A 250 11.68 -0.92 -8.80
CA VAL A 250 11.27 -1.90 -9.81
C VAL A 250 9.80 -1.73 -10.17
N ILE A 251 8.93 -1.58 -9.17
CA ILE A 251 7.48 -1.38 -9.37
C ILE A 251 7.20 -0.08 -10.12
N ARG A 252 7.85 1.03 -9.72
CA ARG A 252 7.69 2.33 -10.39
C ARG A 252 8.18 2.30 -11.85
N ASP A 253 9.28 1.63 -12.10
CA ASP A 253 9.81 1.47 -13.45
C ASP A 253 8.85 0.68 -14.34
N LEU A 254 8.43 -0.51 -13.90
CA LEU A 254 7.53 -1.37 -14.66
C LEU A 254 6.17 -0.72 -14.93
N ALA A 255 5.60 -0.01 -13.93
CA ALA A 255 4.26 0.55 -14.03
C ALA A 255 4.21 1.91 -14.75
N PHE A 256 5.23 2.76 -14.58
CA PHE A 256 5.14 4.15 -15.03
C PHE A 256 6.24 4.58 -16.00
N THR A 257 7.48 4.12 -15.83
CA THR A 257 8.60 4.58 -16.65
C THR A 257 8.73 3.76 -17.92
N ALA A 258 8.88 2.45 -17.78
CA ALA A 258 8.93 1.52 -18.92
C ALA A 258 7.52 1.22 -19.45
N ASP A 259 6.50 1.20 -18.58
CA ASP A 259 5.10 0.87 -18.89
C ASP A 259 4.99 -0.40 -19.73
N THR A 260 5.57 -1.48 -19.22
CA THR A 260 5.68 -2.77 -19.91
C THR A 260 4.81 -3.84 -19.26
N ASP A 261 4.97 -5.10 -19.66
CA ASP A 261 4.36 -6.24 -19.01
C ASP A 261 4.76 -6.30 -17.52
N PHE A 262 3.81 -5.95 -16.65
CA PHE A 262 4.05 -5.86 -15.20
C PHE A 262 4.39 -7.22 -14.56
N ARG A 263 4.06 -8.33 -15.22
CA ARG A 263 4.44 -9.67 -14.74
C ARG A 263 5.96 -9.90 -14.75
N ALA A 264 6.73 -9.02 -15.42
CA ALA A 264 8.19 -8.99 -15.28
C ALA A 264 8.65 -8.72 -13.84
N LEU A 265 7.77 -8.24 -12.94
CA LEU A 265 8.03 -8.20 -11.49
C LEU A 265 8.40 -9.59 -10.95
N PHE A 266 7.84 -10.67 -11.49
CA PHE A 266 8.08 -12.02 -10.99
C PHE A 266 9.42 -12.62 -11.44
N ASP A 267 9.82 -12.44 -12.70
CA ASP A 267 10.98 -13.13 -13.30
C ASP A 267 11.99 -12.22 -14.00
N GLY A 268 11.83 -10.90 -13.92
CA GLY A 268 12.73 -9.95 -14.58
C GLY A 268 14.19 -10.12 -14.15
N ASP A 269 15.08 -9.82 -15.08
CA ASP A 269 16.54 -9.89 -14.90
C ASP A 269 17.18 -8.55 -14.53
N THR A 270 16.38 -7.51 -14.29
CA THR A 270 16.84 -6.18 -13.90
C THR A 270 16.32 -5.81 -12.53
N THR A 271 17.13 -5.06 -11.77
CA THR A 271 16.74 -4.48 -10.49
C THR A 271 17.32 -3.06 -10.33
N PHE A 272 17.07 -2.44 -9.18
CA PHE A 272 17.61 -1.12 -8.82
C PHE A 272 18.43 -1.24 -7.55
N VAL A 273 19.67 -0.75 -7.58
CA VAL A 273 20.59 -0.80 -6.44
C VAL A 273 21.22 0.57 -6.19
N ASP A 274 21.45 0.87 -4.94
CA ASP A 274 22.44 1.85 -4.51
C ASP A 274 23.78 1.15 -4.23
N ALA A 275 24.81 1.91 -3.85
CA ALA A 275 26.13 1.35 -3.57
C ALA A 275 26.13 0.32 -2.43
N ARG A 276 25.25 0.50 -1.41
CA ARG A 276 25.14 -0.39 -0.26
C ARG A 276 24.58 -1.75 -0.67
N LEU A 277 23.48 -1.74 -1.42
CA LEU A 277 22.83 -2.96 -1.89
C LEU A 277 23.64 -3.67 -2.98
N ALA A 278 24.30 -2.91 -3.87
CA ALA A 278 25.20 -3.45 -4.87
C ALA A 278 26.34 -4.26 -4.22
N GLY A 279 26.97 -3.72 -3.17
CA GLY A 279 27.98 -4.44 -2.40
C GLY A 279 27.43 -5.69 -1.72
N PHE A 280 26.20 -5.66 -1.20
CA PHE A 280 25.52 -6.81 -0.60
C PHE A 280 25.21 -7.91 -1.65
N TYR A 281 24.90 -7.52 -2.88
CA TYR A 281 24.63 -8.46 -3.99
C TYR A 281 25.90 -8.96 -4.70
N GLY A 282 27.09 -8.43 -4.32
CA GLY A 282 28.36 -8.76 -4.98
C GLY A 282 28.44 -8.23 -6.42
N LEU A 283 27.79 -7.09 -6.69
CA LEU A 283 27.84 -6.45 -8.00
C LEU A 283 29.10 -5.60 -8.12
N ASP A 284 29.89 -5.87 -9.16
CA ASP A 284 31.08 -5.07 -9.48
C ASP A 284 30.70 -3.72 -10.10
N GLY A 285 31.48 -2.68 -9.79
CA GLY A 285 31.32 -1.39 -10.41
C GLY A 285 31.29 -0.22 -9.42
N ARG A 286 31.14 0.97 -10.00
CA ARG A 286 30.96 2.20 -9.24
C ARG A 286 29.51 2.67 -9.35
N PHE A 287 28.83 2.76 -8.24
CA PHE A 287 27.46 3.20 -8.17
C PHE A 287 27.38 4.67 -7.73
N PRO A 288 26.74 5.55 -8.52
CA PRO A 288 26.52 6.94 -8.13
C PRO A 288 25.54 7.02 -6.94
N PRO A 289 25.44 8.18 -6.25
CA PRO A 289 24.40 8.40 -5.26
C PRO A 289 22.99 8.16 -5.82
N GLY A 290 22.15 7.50 -5.05
CA GLY A 290 20.80 7.10 -5.47
C GLY A 290 20.76 5.69 -6.07
N PHE A 291 19.62 5.34 -6.67
CA PHE A 291 19.38 4.01 -7.23
C PHE A 291 19.69 3.97 -8.73
N THR A 292 20.43 2.96 -9.13
CA THR A 292 20.78 2.70 -10.54
C THR A 292 20.15 1.40 -10.99
N LYS A 293 19.50 1.41 -12.17
CA LYS A 293 18.99 0.20 -12.82
C LYS A 293 20.15 -0.65 -13.32
N VAL A 294 20.16 -1.92 -12.94
CA VAL A 294 21.21 -2.88 -13.31
C VAL A 294 20.62 -4.17 -13.83
N ALA A 295 21.32 -4.83 -14.76
CA ALA A 295 21.01 -6.20 -15.15
C ALA A 295 21.65 -7.18 -14.17
N LEU A 296 20.92 -8.22 -13.80
CA LEU A 296 21.41 -9.32 -12.97
C LEU A 296 21.77 -10.50 -13.87
N GLY A 297 23.04 -10.81 -14.00
CA GLY A 297 23.51 -12.02 -14.67
C GLY A 297 23.09 -13.28 -13.94
N LEU A 298 23.21 -14.43 -14.59
CA LEU A 298 22.88 -15.73 -13.97
C LEU A 298 23.81 -16.06 -12.80
N GLU A 299 25.03 -15.56 -12.82
CA GLU A 299 26.06 -15.69 -11.77
C GLU A 299 25.66 -15.12 -10.43
N HIS A 300 24.72 -14.16 -10.42
CA HIS A 300 24.20 -13.58 -9.16
C HIS A 300 23.08 -14.44 -8.55
N HIS A 301 22.60 -15.48 -9.23
CA HIS A 301 21.51 -16.37 -8.80
C HIS A 301 20.21 -15.64 -8.42
N ARG A 302 20.07 -14.35 -8.78
CA ARG A 302 18.93 -13.48 -8.46
C ARG A 302 18.10 -13.21 -9.70
N GLY A 303 16.86 -12.80 -9.51
CA GLY A 303 15.92 -12.37 -10.54
C GLY A 303 14.50 -12.32 -10.03
N GLY A 304 13.72 -11.36 -10.53
CA GLY A 304 12.36 -11.13 -10.11
C GLY A 304 12.21 -10.84 -8.62
N LEU A 305 10.97 -10.85 -8.16
CA LEU A 305 10.59 -10.49 -6.79
C LEU A 305 11.31 -11.32 -5.72
N PHE A 306 11.44 -12.63 -5.95
CA PHE A 306 12.04 -13.55 -4.98
C PHE A 306 13.58 -13.58 -5.02
N GLY A 307 14.20 -12.88 -5.98
CA GLY A 307 15.62 -12.58 -5.98
C GLY A 307 16.00 -11.36 -5.14
N GLN A 308 15.02 -10.56 -4.73
CA GLN A 308 15.22 -9.36 -3.93
C GLN A 308 15.38 -9.70 -2.46
N ALA A 309 16.46 -9.21 -1.85
CA ALA A 309 16.81 -9.55 -0.48
C ALA A 309 15.78 -9.06 0.55
N GLY A 310 15.13 -7.93 0.31
CA GLY A 310 14.10 -7.38 1.19
C GLY A 310 12.91 -8.32 1.38
N ILE A 311 12.42 -8.92 0.29
CA ILE A 311 11.33 -9.90 0.32
C ILE A 311 11.74 -11.15 1.13
N LEU A 312 12.94 -11.65 0.89
CA LEU A 312 13.45 -12.82 1.60
C LEU A 312 13.66 -12.55 3.10
N ALA A 313 14.09 -11.33 3.43
CA ALA A 313 14.33 -10.93 4.81
C ALA A 313 13.03 -10.83 5.62
N VAL A 314 11.97 -10.21 5.10
CA VAL A 314 10.68 -10.12 5.82
C VAL A 314 10.00 -11.47 5.97
N LEU A 315 10.31 -12.43 5.10
CA LEU A 315 9.77 -13.79 5.10
C LEU A 315 10.69 -14.81 5.80
N SER A 316 11.49 -14.38 6.76
CA SER A 316 12.43 -15.23 7.51
C SER A 316 12.43 -14.89 9.00
N HIS A 317 12.84 -15.85 9.83
CA HIS A 317 12.99 -15.67 11.28
C HIS A 317 14.24 -14.84 11.63
N SER A 318 14.42 -14.57 12.92
CA SER A 318 15.54 -13.75 13.40
C SER A 318 16.92 -14.41 13.21
N VAL A 319 16.97 -15.74 13.19
CA VAL A 319 18.22 -16.52 13.12
C VAL A 319 18.25 -17.54 11.97
N SER A 320 17.13 -17.76 11.28
CA SER A 320 17.00 -18.81 10.26
C SER A 320 16.03 -18.40 9.14
N THR A 321 16.11 -19.10 8.03
CA THR A 321 15.09 -19.06 6.97
C THR A 321 13.76 -19.65 7.43
N SER A 322 12.71 -19.44 6.64
CA SER A 322 11.41 -20.05 6.86
C SER A 322 10.76 -20.42 5.51
N PRO A 323 10.97 -21.63 5.00
CA PRO A 323 10.25 -22.11 3.82
C PRO A 323 8.73 -21.97 3.96
N THR A 324 8.20 -22.23 5.14
CA THR A 324 6.77 -22.10 5.44
C THR A 324 6.26 -20.67 5.22
N LEU A 325 6.95 -19.65 5.78
CA LEU A 325 6.55 -18.24 5.58
C LEU A 325 6.68 -17.80 4.12
N ARG A 326 7.76 -18.21 3.44
CA ARG A 326 7.98 -17.93 2.02
C ARG A 326 6.88 -18.53 1.15
N GLY A 327 6.55 -19.80 1.38
CA GLY A 327 5.49 -20.49 0.66
C GLY A 327 4.09 -20.00 0.99
N LYS A 328 3.81 -19.70 2.27
CA LYS A 328 2.56 -19.10 2.71
C LYS A 328 2.33 -17.74 2.00
N PHE A 329 3.36 -16.90 1.94
CA PHE A 329 3.30 -15.63 1.24
C PHE A 329 2.92 -15.79 -0.23
N VAL A 330 3.54 -16.72 -0.96
CA VAL A 330 3.17 -17.01 -2.36
C VAL A 330 1.70 -17.41 -2.46
N ARG A 331 1.24 -18.30 -1.58
CA ARG A 331 -0.15 -18.78 -1.60
C ARG A 331 -1.15 -17.68 -1.30
N GLU A 332 -0.97 -16.96 -0.21
CA GLU A 332 -1.97 -16.00 0.29
C GLU A 332 -1.91 -14.67 -0.44
N VAL A 333 -0.70 -14.15 -0.68
CA VAL A 333 -0.52 -12.79 -1.19
C VAL A 333 -0.48 -12.74 -2.71
N LEU A 334 0.15 -13.73 -3.37
CA LEU A 334 0.30 -13.70 -4.82
C LEU A 334 -0.70 -14.60 -5.57
N LEU A 335 -1.27 -15.60 -4.91
CA LEU A 335 -2.24 -16.51 -5.51
C LEU A 335 -3.64 -16.41 -4.88
N CYS A 336 -3.85 -15.57 -3.88
CA CYS A 336 -5.11 -15.44 -3.11
C CYS A 336 -5.66 -16.80 -2.62
N SER A 337 -4.78 -17.75 -2.34
CA SER A 337 -5.11 -19.10 -1.90
C SER A 337 -4.90 -19.24 -0.40
N ALA A 338 -5.95 -19.03 0.37
CA ALA A 338 -5.90 -19.03 1.82
C ALA A 338 -5.34 -20.35 2.39
N ILE A 339 -4.49 -20.23 3.40
CA ILE A 339 -3.98 -21.33 4.21
C ILE A 339 -4.69 -21.24 5.57
N PRO A 340 -5.39 -22.29 5.99
CA PRO A 340 -6.04 -22.30 7.30
C PRO A 340 -5.05 -22.05 8.43
N ALA A 341 -5.50 -21.39 9.48
CA ALA A 341 -4.71 -21.27 10.71
C ALA A 341 -4.45 -22.66 11.31
N PRO A 342 -3.29 -22.88 11.96
CA PRO A 342 -3.02 -24.13 12.63
C PRO A 342 -4.08 -24.37 13.72
N PRO A 343 -4.49 -25.65 13.97
CA PRO A 343 -5.40 -25.97 15.05
C PRO A 343 -4.87 -25.49 16.41
N PRO A 344 -5.74 -25.12 17.34
CA PRO A 344 -5.33 -24.74 18.70
C PRO A 344 -4.50 -25.84 19.37
N GLY A 345 -3.43 -25.46 20.09
CA GLY A 345 -2.60 -26.40 20.87
C GLY A 345 -1.53 -27.14 20.06
N VAL A 346 -1.40 -26.87 18.76
CA VAL A 346 -0.32 -27.46 17.95
C VAL A 346 1.02 -26.80 18.30
N ASN A 347 2.03 -27.65 18.63
CA ASN A 347 3.40 -27.15 18.79
C ASN A 347 4.01 -26.81 17.43
N THR A 348 4.26 -25.52 17.19
CA THR A 348 4.86 -25.01 15.95
C THR A 348 6.38 -24.88 16.01
N THR A 349 7.00 -25.27 17.13
CA THR A 349 8.45 -25.18 17.30
C THR A 349 9.15 -26.34 16.59
N LEU A 350 10.12 -26.01 15.74
CA LEU A 350 10.95 -27.03 15.10
C LEU A 350 11.82 -27.71 16.12
N PRO A 351 11.95 -29.07 16.08
CA PRO A 351 12.86 -29.80 16.93
C PRO A 351 14.31 -29.35 16.71
N ALA A 352 15.06 -29.19 17.80
CA ALA A 352 16.49 -28.95 17.73
C ALA A 352 17.21 -30.09 16.98
N ASP A 353 18.34 -29.76 16.34
CA ASP A 353 19.17 -30.78 15.71
C ASP A 353 19.78 -31.68 16.79
N PRO A 354 19.87 -33.01 16.57
CA PRO A 354 20.64 -33.87 17.43
C PRO A 354 22.11 -33.42 17.49
N PRO A 355 22.79 -33.62 18.61
CA PRO A 355 24.21 -33.28 18.72
C PRO A 355 25.02 -33.89 17.56
N ASN A 356 25.85 -33.08 16.89
CA ASN A 356 26.71 -33.50 15.78
C ASN A 356 25.98 -34.08 14.53
N GLN A 357 24.68 -33.80 14.39
CA GLN A 357 23.90 -34.22 13.23
C GLN A 357 23.16 -32.99 12.66
N PRO A 358 23.88 -32.07 11.96
CA PRO A 358 23.25 -30.92 11.34
C PRO A 358 22.24 -31.37 10.28
N ARG A 359 21.13 -30.63 10.15
CA ARG A 359 20.09 -30.86 9.15
C ARG A 359 19.76 -29.60 8.44
N THR A 360 19.54 -29.68 7.12
CA THR A 360 18.99 -28.56 6.36
C THR A 360 17.55 -28.28 6.80
N MET A 361 17.03 -27.06 6.53
CA MET A 361 15.65 -26.69 6.85
C MET A 361 14.64 -27.64 6.15
N ARG A 362 14.93 -28.10 4.93
CA ARG A 362 14.15 -29.13 4.24
C ARG A 362 14.06 -30.42 5.06
N GLN A 363 15.17 -30.89 5.61
CA GLN A 363 15.20 -32.11 6.44
C GLN A 363 14.49 -31.94 7.77
N LYS A 364 14.56 -30.74 8.39
CA LYS A 364 13.83 -30.42 9.62
C LYS A 364 12.33 -30.42 9.43
N LEU A 365 11.87 -29.80 8.33
CA LEU A 365 10.45 -29.68 7.99
C LEU A 365 9.86 -31.01 7.49
N ALA A 366 10.67 -31.95 6.96
CA ALA A 366 10.19 -33.25 6.56
C ALA A 366 9.50 -34.00 7.73
N ALA A 367 9.99 -33.85 8.96
CA ALA A 367 9.36 -34.39 10.14
C ALA A 367 7.96 -33.81 10.44
N HIS A 368 7.66 -32.58 10.01
CA HIS A 368 6.34 -31.96 10.18
C HIS A 368 5.25 -32.59 9.29
N VAL A 369 5.62 -33.07 8.12
CA VAL A 369 4.66 -33.69 7.19
C VAL A 369 4.38 -35.16 7.52
N GLU A 370 5.09 -35.79 8.45
CA GLU A 370 4.79 -37.13 8.97
C GLU A 370 3.50 -37.12 9.80
N SER A 371 3.13 -35.99 10.40
CA SER A 371 1.88 -35.83 11.13
C SER A 371 0.76 -35.38 10.19
N ASN A 372 -0.33 -36.14 10.10
CA ASN A 372 -1.50 -35.78 9.31
C ASN A 372 -2.09 -34.42 9.69
N ALA A 373 -1.98 -33.98 10.92
CA ALA A 373 -2.44 -32.67 11.40
C ALA A 373 -1.65 -31.51 10.80
N CYS A 374 -0.37 -31.70 10.49
CA CYS A 374 0.52 -30.67 9.94
C CYS A 374 0.62 -30.75 8.41
N ALA A 375 0.58 -31.96 7.85
CA ALA A 375 0.78 -32.25 6.43
C ALA A 375 -0.13 -31.45 5.52
N GLY A 376 -1.41 -31.30 5.87
CA GLY A 376 -2.41 -30.61 5.05
C GLY A 376 -2.05 -29.15 4.68
N CYS A 377 -1.37 -28.43 5.59
CA CYS A 377 -0.89 -27.06 5.35
C CYS A 377 0.55 -27.05 4.81
N HIS A 378 1.45 -27.80 5.45
CA HIS A 378 2.87 -27.77 5.11
C HIS A 378 3.16 -28.26 3.68
N LEU A 379 2.47 -29.29 3.18
CA LEU A 379 2.60 -29.77 1.79
C LEU A 379 2.20 -28.72 0.74
N ARG A 380 1.40 -27.74 1.12
CA ARG A 380 1.00 -26.63 0.22
C ARG A 380 1.97 -25.44 0.24
N MET A 381 2.71 -25.27 1.34
CA MET A 381 3.58 -24.11 1.56
C MET A 381 5.06 -24.45 1.42
N ASP A 382 5.54 -25.44 2.18
CA ASP A 382 6.98 -25.70 2.32
C ASP A 382 7.69 -26.00 1.00
N PRO A 383 7.09 -26.77 0.06
CA PRO A 383 7.73 -26.99 -1.24
C PRO A 383 8.07 -25.69 -1.95
N ILE A 384 7.19 -24.69 -1.90
CA ILE A 384 7.45 -23.40 -2.54
C ILE A 384 8.66 -22.69 -1.90
N GLY A 385 8.71 -22.68 -0.57
CA GLY A 385 9.79 -22.06 0.18
C GLY A 385 11.14 -22.76 0.01
N PHE A 386 11.16 -24.08 -0.17
CA PHE A 386 12.41 -24.83 -0.41
C PHE A 386 13.15 -24.36 -1.65
N GLY A 387 12.43 -23.93 -2.69
CA GLY A 387 13.03 -23.35 -3.88
C GLY A 387 13.83 -22.06 -3.65
N LEU A 388 13.73 -21.48 -2.46
CA LEU A 388 14.39 -20.21 -2.11
C LEU A 388 15.47 -20.39 -1.02
N GLU A 389 15.83 -21.61 -0.63
CA GLU A 389 16.74 -21.87 0.49
C GLU A 389 18.22 -21.57 0.21
N HIS A 390 18.59 -21.37 -1.06
CA HIS A 390 19.89 -20.77 -1.40
C HIS A 390 20.05 -19.33 -0.88
N PHE A 391 19.01 -18.74 -0.32
CA PHE A 391 19.08 -17.42 0.32
C PHE A 391 18.82 -17.54 1.81
N ASP A 392 19.74 -17.00 2.60
CA ASP A 392 19.68 -16.98 4.04
C ASP A 392 18.55 -16.09 4.62
N ALA A 393 18.56 -15.85 5.92
CA ALA A 393 17.52 -15.09 6.61
C ALA A 393 17.54 -13.58 6.30
N ILE A 394 18.57 -13.05 5.66
CA ILE A 394 18.66 -11.67 5.19
C ILE A 394 18.72 -11.57 3.66
N GLY A 395 18.55 -12.69 2.96
CA GLY A 395 18.59 -12.76 1.52
C GLY A 395 19.99 -12.78 0.91
N ALA A 396 21.04 -13.12 1.65
CA ALA A 396 22.35 -13.41 1.10
C ALA A 396 22.38 -14.81 0.47
N TYR A 397 23.02 -14.94 -0.68
CA TYR A 397 23.15 -16.22 -1.38
C TYR A 397 24.09 -17.17 -0.64
N ARG A 398 23.77 -18.47 -0.63
CA ARG A 398 24.57 -19.53 -0.01
C ARG A 398 24.34 -20.88 -0.75
N ASP A 399 25.38 -21.68 -0.88
CA ASP A 399 25.29 -23.05 -1.42
C ASP A 399 25.10 -24.10 -0.34
N LEU A 400 25.48 -23.77 0.89
CA LEU A 400 25.49 -24.70 2.02
C LEU A 400 24.63 -24.18 3.18
N GLU A 401 23.94 -25.08 3.85
CA GLU A 401 23.30 -24.85 5.15
C GLU A 401 23.91 -25.77 6.20
N GLN A 402 24.51 -25.20 7.24
CA GLN A 402 25.22 -25.97 8.29
C GLN A 402 26.27 -26.93 7.71
N GLY A 403 26.92 -26.56 6.61
CA GLY A 403 27.90 -27.41 5.93
C GLY A 403 27.32 -28.49 5.00
N LEU A 404 26.00 -28.57 4.87
CA LEU A 404 25.31 -29.50 4.00
C LEU A 404 24.86 -28.82 2.71
N PRO A 405 24.97 -29.48 1.52
CA PRO A 405 24.46 -28.96 0.27
C PRO A 405 22.95 -28.66 0.34
N ILE A 406 22.56 -27.51 -0.22
CA ILE A 406 21.15 -27.13 -0.31
C ILE A 406 20.55 -27.78 -1.56
N ASP A 407 19.40 -28.42 -1.39
CA ASP A 407 18.53 -28.88 -2.49
C ASP A 407 17.34 -27.94 -2.60
N ALA A 408 17.32 -27.10 -3.64
CA ALA A 408 16.26 -26.15 -3.92
C ALA A 408 15.27 -26.64 -5.00
N ALA A 409 15.51 -27.80 -5.61
CA ALA A 409 14.59 -28.35 -6.61
C ALA A 409 13.23 -28.72 -5.97
N THR A 410 12.13 -28.19 -6.53
CA THR A 410 10.81 -28.35 -5.95
C THR A 410 9.68 -28.10 -6.96
N ARG A 411 8.43 -27.88 -6.48
CA ARG A 411 7.26 -27.69 -7.34
C ARG A 411 6.27 -26.68 -6.75
N LEU A 412 5.60 -25.93 -7.65
CA LEU A 412 4.39 -25.15 -7.35
C LEU A 412 3.24 -25.76 -8.18
N ASP A 413 2.23 -26.32 -7.51
CA ASP A 413 1.05 -26.95 -8.15
C ASP A 413 1.41 -27.96 -9.26
N GLY A 414 2.45 -28.78 -9.02
CA GLY A 414 2.93 -29.78 -9.96
C GLY A 414 3.98 -29.27 -10.96
N VAL A 415 4.12 -27.95 -11.14
CA VAL A 415 5.11 -27.35 -12.05
C VAL A 415 6.48 -27.31 -11.36
N PRO A 416 7.53 -27.96 -11.89
CA PRO A 416 8.85 -27.95 -11.27
C PRO A 416 9.54 -26.59 -11.41
N PHE A 417 10.32 -26.22 -10.39
CA PHE A 417 11.19 -25.05 -10.41
C PHE A 417 12.38 -25.23 -9.47
N ASP A 418 13.42 -24.40 -9.68
CA ASP A 418 14.61 -24.30 -8.85
C ASP A 418 15.06 -22.84 -8.81
N GLY A 419 15.07 -22.23 -7.64
CA GLY A 419 15.45 -20.86 -7.41
C GLY A 419 14.40 -19.80 -7.80
N PRO A 420 14.74 -18.52 -7.56
CA PRO A 420 13.80 -17.40 -7.65
C PRO A 420 13.30 -17.12 -9.07
N ARG A 421 14.18 -17.18 -10.09
CA ARG A 421 13.79 -16.93 -11.48
C ARG A 421 12.78 -17.96 -11.98
N ALA A 422 13.05 -19.24 -11.69
CA ALA A 422 12.16 -20.32 -12.12
C ALA A 422 10.81 -20.23 -11.40
N LEU A 423 10.77 -19.95 -10.08
CA LEU A 423 9.53 -19.66 -9.37
C LEU A 423 8.80 -18.46 -10.01
N GLY A 424 9.53 -17.39 -10.31
CA GLY A 424 9.00 -16.21 -10.97
C GLY A 424 8.35 -16.52 -12.31
N SER A 425 8.99 -17.35 -13.13
CA SER A 425 8.44 -17.77 -14.43
C SER A 425 7.17 -18.60 -14.29
N VAL A 426 7.07 -19.45 -13.26
CA VAL A 426 5.82 -20.18 -12.95
C VAL A 426 4.71 -19.21 -12.55
N LEU A 427 5.00 -18.21 -11.71
CA LEU A 427 4.03 -17.20 -11.30
C LEU A 427 3.61 -16.28 -12.45
N ARG A 428 4.54 -15.89 -13.31
CA ARG A 428 4.25 -15.08 -14.51
C ARG A 428 3.24 -15.72 -15.43
N GLN A 429 3.26 -17.05 -15.53
CA GLN A 429 2.34 -17.84 -16.35
C GLN A 429 1.04 -18.19 -15.64
N SER A 430 0.92 -17.84 -14.36
CA SER A 430 -0.25 -18.19 -13.54
C SER A 430 -1.38 -17.16 -13.70
N ASP A 431 -2.51 -17.59 -14.29
CA ASP A 431 -3.74 -16.79 -14.27
C ASP A 431 -4.21 -16.48 -12.83
N GLY A 432 -3.89 -17.37 -11.89
CA GLY A 432 -4.18 -17.16 -10.48
C GLY A 432 -3.46 -15.93 -9.90
N ALA A 433 -2.21 -15.70 -10.31
CA ALA A 433 -1.45 -14.52 -9.86
C ALA A 433 -2.02 -13.22 -10.45
N VAL A 434 -2.41 -13.23 -11.71
CA VAL A 434 -3.06 -12.08 -12.36
C VAL A 434 -4.39 -11.75 -11.67
N ARG A 435 -5.25 -12.76 -11.49
CA ARG A 435 -6.53 -12.59 -10.77
C ARG A 435 -6.35 -12.07 -9.35
N CYS A 436 -5.37 -12.60 -8.62
CA CYS A 436 -5.09 -12.16 -7.26
C CYS A 436 -4.68 -10.70 -7.20
N LEU A 437 -3.85 -10.23 -8.13
CA LEU A 437 -3.45 -8.82 -8.22
C LEU A 437 -4.67 -7.91 -8.44
N THR A 438 -5.54 -8.24 -9.40
CA THR A 438 -6.77 -7.47 -9.65
C THR A 438 -7.64 -7.38 -8.39
N ARG A 439 -7.85 -8.50 -7.68
CA ARG A 439 -8.67 -8.53 -6.45
C ARG A 439 -8.00 -7.74 -5.33
N SER A 440 -6.68 -7.81 -5.18
CA SER A 440 -5.96 -7.05 -4.15
C SER A 440 -6.08 -5.54 -4.38
N LEU A 441 -5.96 -5.07 -5.63
CA LEU A 441 -6.19 -3.67 -6.00
C LEU A 441 -7.65 -3.25 -5.79
N PHE A 442 -8.61 -4.11 -6.14
CA PHE A 442 -10.02 -3.86 -5.87
C PHE A 442 -10.30 -3.71 -4.37
N ARG A 443 -9.81 -4.65 -3.54
CA ARG A 443 -9.94 -4.61 -2.08
C ARG A 443 -9.32 -3.34 -1.48
N GLN A 444 -8.17 -2.91 -2.00
CA GLN A 444 -7.55 -1.64 -1.63
C GLN A 444 -8.46 -0.44 -1.93
N ALA A 445 -9.09 -0.43 -3.10
CA ALA A 445 -9.96 0.66 -3.55
C ALA A 445 -11.24 0.76 -2.71
N VAL A 446 -11.91 -0.40 -2.46
CA VAL A 446 -13.25 -0.44 -1.84
C VAL A 446 -13.22 -0.70 -0.33
N GLY A 447 -12.09 -1.16 0.24
CA GLY A 447 -11.96 -1.44 1.68
C GLY A 447 -12.68 -2.70 2.16
N ARG A 448 -12.92 -3.67 1.28
CA ARG A 448 -13.57 -4.96 1.61
C ARG A 448 -13.18 -6.05 0.61
N VAL A 449 -13.47 -7.28 0.97
CA VAL A 449 -13.35 -8.42 0.05
C VAL A 449 -14.47 -8.36 -0.99
N GLU A 450 -14.20 -8.78 -2.20
CA GLU A 450 -15.17 -8.89 -3.29
C GLU A 450 -16.30 -9.88 -2.97
N SER A 451 -17.49 -9.57 -3.43
CA SER A 451 -18.66 -10.46 -3.37
C SER A 451 -18.70 -11.37 -4.61
N ARG A 452 -19.51 -12.44 -4.53
CA ARG A 452 -19.72 -13.33 -5.69
C ARG A 452 -20.37 -12.62 -6.88
N SER A 453 -21.19 -11.61 -6.65
CA SER A 453 -21.85 -10.84 -7.72
C SER A 453 -20.88 -9.91 -8.46
N GLU A 454 -19.74 -9.56 -7.87
CA GLU A 454 -18.73 -8.72 -8.49
C GLU A 454 -17.70 -9.51 -9.32
N GLU A 455 -17.61 -10.82 -9.09
CA GLU A 455 -16.62 -11.68 -9.76
C GLU A 455 -16.67 -11.62 -11.30
N PRO A 456 -17.84 -11.61 -11.98
CA PRO A 456 -17.89 -11.46 -13.43
C PRO A 456 -17.29 -10.15 -13.92
N SER A 457 -17.53 -9.04 -13.20
CA SER A 457 -16.95 -7.73 -13.54
C SER A 457 -15.44 -7.69 -13.37
N LEU A 458 -14.91 -8.34 -12.32
CA LEU A 458 -13.46 -8.43 -12.11
C LEU A 458 -12.80 -9.36 -13.13
N GLN A 459 -13.48 -10.40 -13.61
CA GLN A 459 -12.98 -11.24 -14.72
C GLN A 459 -12.88 -10.46 -16.04
N GLU A 460 -13.82 -9.54 -16.32
CA GLU A 460 -13.70 -8.64 -17.47
C GLU A 460 -12.47 -7.74 -17.35
N VAL A 461 -12.17 -7.24 -16.15
CA VAL A 461 -10.93 -6.47 -15.90
C VAL A 461 -9.68 -7.32 -16.16
N ASP A 462 -9.66 -8.58 -15.69
CA ASP A 462 -8.54 -9.51 -15.95
C ASP A 462 -8.31 -9.70 -17.47
N GLN A 463 -9.38 -9.88 -18.26
CA GLN A 463 -9.30 -10.04 -19.72
C GLN A 463 -8.77 -8.77 -20.41
N ARG A 464 -9.23 -7.59 -20.00
CA ARG A 464 -8.76 -6.32 -20.56
C ARG A 464 -7.31 -6.03 -20.16
N PHE A 465 -6.92 -6.39 -18.95
CA PHE A 465 -5.52 -6.33 -18.50
C PHE A 465 -4.64 -7.21 -19.38
N ALA A 466 -5.04 -8.46 -19.64
CA ALA A 466 -4.31 -9.35 -20.54
C ALA A 466 -4.24 -8.78 -21.96
N ALA A 467 -5.34 -8.27 -22.50
CA ALA A 467 -5.39 -7.66 -23.83
C ALA A 467 -4.50 -6.42 -23.97
N SER A 468 -4.24 -5.68 -22.88
CA SER A 468 -3.32 -4.54 -22.84
C SER A 468 -1.84 -4.94 -22.85
N GLY A 469 -1.50 -6.23 -22.84
CA GLY A 469 -0.15 -6.73 -22.61
C GLY A 469 0.27 -6.62 -21.14
N HIS A 470 -0.68 -6.71 -20.21
CA HIS A 470 -0.49 -6.65 -18.77
C HIS A 470 0.16 -5.35 -18.28
N ARG A 471 -0.24 -4.21 -18.83
CA ARG A 471 0.23 -2.90 -18.41
C ARG A 471 -0.49 -2.43 -17.17
N MET A 472 0.26 -2.06 -16.12
CA MET A 472 -0.32 -1.68 -14.82
C MET A 472 -1.27 -0.48 -14.92
N LYS A 473 -0.92 0.55 -15.69
CA LYS A 473 -1.83 1.70 -15.88
C LYS A 473 -3.15 1.28 -16.50
N SER A 474 -3.12 0.36 -17.46
CA SER A 474 -4.34 -0.17 -18.07
C SER A 474 -5.19 -0.92 -17.04
N LEU A 475 -4.58 -1.76 -16.18
CA LEU A 475 -5.28 -2.45 -15.10
C LEU A 475 -6.00 -1.46 -14.17
N LEU A 476 -5.31 -0.39 -13.74
CA LEU A 476 -5.86 0.62 -12.85
C LEU A 476 -7.04 1.38 -13.51
N VAL A 477 -6.93 1.74 -14.79
CA VAL A 477 -8.01 2.39 -15.55
C VAL A 477 -9.20 1.44 -15.72
N GLU A 478 -8.97 0.21 -16.16
CA GLU A 478 -10.06 -0.77 -16.38
C GLU A 478 -10.76 -1.15 -15.07
N LEU A 479 -10.03 -1.15 -13.96
CA LEU A 479 -10.63 -1.36 -12.64
C LEU A 479 -11.57 -0.21 -12.27
N VAL A 480 -11.15 1.05 -12.47
CA VAL A 480 -12.01 2.25 -12.24
C VAL A 480 -13.27 2.21 -13.09
N LEU A 481 -13.18 1.75 -14.33
CA LEU A 481 -14.32 1.66 -15.26
C LEU A 481 -15.23 0.46 -15.01
N SER A 482 -14.84 -0.47 -14.15
CA SER A 482 -15.57 -1.71 -13.90
C SER A 482 -16.84 -1.47 -13.08
N LYS A 483 -17.90 -2.28 -13.36
CA LYS A 483 -19.14 -2.23 -12.56
C LYS A 483 -18.88 -2.49 -11.08
N ALA A 484 -17.92 -3.38 -10.75
CA ALA A 484 -17.55 -3.66 -9.38
C ALA A 484 -17.01 -2.42 -8.65
N PHE A 485 -16.26 -1.56 -9.35
CA PHE A 485 -15.75 -0.31 -8.78
C PHE A 485 -16.81 0.79 -8.68
N LEU A 486 -17.73 0.86 -9.64
CA LEU A 486 -18.74 1.92 -9.74
C LEU A 486 -19.92 1.71 -8.77
N ASN A 487 -20.09 0.50 -8.23
CA ASN A 487 -21.19 0.17 -7.38
C ASN A 487 -20.80 0.09 -5.89
N VAL A 488 -21.79 0.32 -5.03
CA VAL A 488 -21.73 -0.05 -3.61
C VAL A 488 -22.11 -1.52 -3.49
N ALA A 489 -21.46 -2.26 -2.58
CA ALA A 489 -21.83 -3.65 -2.33
C ALA A 489 -23.30 -3.75 -1.94
N GLU A 490 -24.02 -4.72 -2.50
CA GLU A 490 -25.31 -5.11 -1.96
C GLU A 490 -25.12 -5.61 -0.52
N VAL A 491 -25.86 -5.02 0.41
CA VAL A 491 -25.91 -5.53 1.79
C VAL A 491 -26.59 -6.90 1.73
N GLN A 492 -25.79 -7.96 1.96
CA GLN A 492 -26.30 -9.32 2.08
C GLN A 492 -27.00 -9.53 3.40
#